data_88b4d972c4a0ef39fe9154dcb6c3e4c1
#
_entry.id   88b4d972c4a0ef39fe9154dcb6c3e4c1
#
_cell.length_a   1.000
_cell.length_b   1.000
_cell.length_c   1.000
_cell.angle_alpha   90.00
_cell.angle_beta   90.00
_cell.angle_gamma   90.00
#
_symmetry.space_group_name_H-M   'P 1'
#
loop_
_entity.id
_entity.type
_entity.pdbx_description
1 polymer ?
#
loop_
_entity_poly.entity_id
_entity_poly.type
_entity_poly.pdbx_seq_one_letter_code
_entity_poly.pdbx_strand_id
1 'polypeptide(L)'
;RWLQLPLYLGLIVAQGVYVFLFIKELVHLVSDAPGMTEQTIMLLVLGLIDVVMISNLLVMVIVGGYETFVSRLGLQGHPDQPEWLSHVNASVLKVKLAMAIIGISSIHLLKTFIEAGTMDSGLPLCGTTEALIAAQEAAAFTLANPGLVATKICSSTTSTGVIWQTIIHTAFILSAIGIAWT
;
A
#
# COMPACT_ATOMS: atom_id res chain seq x y z
N ARG A 1 -21.46 15.86 -15.92
CA ARG A 1 -21.42 16.29 -14.50
C ARG A 1 -22.14 15.29 -13.59
N TRP A 2 -23.42 14.99 -13.82
CA TRP A 2 -24.26 14.13 -12.99
C TRP A 2 -23.79 12.67 -12.93
N LEU A 3 -23.17 12.14 -14.01
CA LEU A 3 -22.64 10.79 -14.08
C LEU A 3 -21.40 10.57 -13.20
N GLN A 4 -20.69 11.60 -12.81
CA GLN A 4 -19.51 11.51 -11.95
C GLN A 4 -19.88 11.45 -10.46
N LEU A 5 -21.04 11.99 -10.08
CA LEU A 5 -21.49 12.05 -8.70
C LEU A 5 -21.55 10.66 -8.02
N PRO A 6 -22.16 9.63 -8.63
CA PRO A 6 -22.18 8.28 -8.03
C PRO A 6 -20.78 7.65 -7.93
N LEU A 7 -19.83 8.01 -8.80
CA LEU A 7 -18.46 7.54 -8.72
C LEU A 7 -17.75 8.10 -7.48
N TYR A 8 -17.91 9.42 -7.20
CA TYR A 8 -17.34 10.00 -5.98
C TYR A 8 -17.98 9.47 -4.71
N LEU A 9 -19.29 9.19 -4.71
CA LEU A 9 -19.95 8.52 -3.59
C LEU A 9 -19.36 7.11 -3.37
N GLY A 10 -19.10 6.36 -4.43
CA GLY A 10 -18.44 5.06 -4.36
C GLY A 10 -17.03 5.16 -3.76
N LEU A 11 -16.26 6.18 -4.11
CA LEU A 11 -14.94 6.43 -3.54
C LEU A 11 -14.99 6.79 -2.05
N ILE A 12 -16.01 7.52 -1.60
CA ILE A 12 -16.21 7.82 -0.18
C ILE A 12 -16.52 6.54 0.61
N VAL A 13 -17.34 5.64 0.06
CA VAL A 13 -17.59 4.32 0.67
C VAL A 13 -16.30 3.50 0.73
N ALA A 14 -15.51 3.49 -0.35
CA ALA A 14 -14.21 2.82 -0.37
C ALA A 14 -13.26 3.38 0.70
N GLN A 15 -13.27 4.70 0.93
CA GLN A 15 -12.51 5.32 2.01
C GLN A 15 -12.92 4.78 3.38
N GLY A 16 -14.22 4.59 3.64
CA GLY A 16 -14.72 3.97 4.87
C GLY A 16 -14.21 2.54 5.06
N VAL A 17 -14.13 1.75 3.99
CA VAL A 17 -13.56 0.39 4.01
C VAL A 17 -12.07 0.43 4.37
N TYR A 18 -11.29 1.38 3.83
CA TYR A 18 -9.86 1.52 4.19
C TYR A 18 -9.67 1.88 5.66
N VAL A 19 -10.51 2.74 6.23
CA VAL A 19 -10.47 3.05 7.67
C VAL A 19 -10.76 1.81 8.50
N PHE A 20 -11.75 1.00 8.11
CA PHE A 20 -12.06 -0.25 8.80
C PHE A 20 -10.90 -1.26 8.73
N LEU A 21 -10.28 -1.43 7.57
CA LEU A 21 -9.10 -2.29 7.39
C LEU A 21 -7.93 -1.81 8.27
N PHE A 22 -7.67 -0.51 8.30
CA PHE A 22 -6.63 0.08 9.14
C PHE A 22 -6.83 -0.26 10.63
N ILE A 23 -8.04 -0.08 11.14
CA ILE A 23 -8.36 -0.40 12.54
C ILE A 23 -8.16 -1.89 12.81
N LYS A 24 -8.62 -2.75 11.91
CA LYS A 24 -8.47 -4.22 12.04
C LYS A 24 -7.00 -4.62 12.11
N GLU A 25 -6.17 -4.13 11.20
CA GLU A 25 -4.73 -4.41 11.17
C GLU A 25 -4.00 -3.84 12.39
N LEU A 26 -4.40 -2.64 12.85
CA LEU A 26 -3.84 -2.03 14.06
C LEU A 26 -4.16 -2.86 15.31
N VAL A 27 -5.39 -3.32 15.46
CA VAL A 27 -5.80 -4.19 16.57
C VAL A 27 -5.02 -5.51 16.53
N HIS A 28 -4.86 -6.12 15.36
CA HIS A 28 -4.08 -7.33 15.17
C HIS A 28 -2.62 -7.11 15.58
N LEU A 29 -2.00 -6.01 15.16
CA LEU A 29 -0.63 -5.65 15.53
C LEU A 29 -0.47 -5.53 17.04
N VAL A 30 -1.39 -4.82 17.73
CA VAL A 30 -1.30 -4.59 19.18
C VAL A 30 -1.54 -5.89 19.97
N SER A 31 -2.48 -6.72 19.53
CA SER A 31 -2.82 -7.97 20.20
C SER A 31 -1.70 -9.01 20.12
N ASP A 32 -1.05 -9.12 18.99
CA ASP A 32 -0.09 -10.17 18.70
C ASP A 32 1.38 -9.74 18.85
N ALA A 33 1.61 -8.43 19.11
CA ALA A 33 2.95 -7.85 19.28
C ALA A 33 3.89 -8.63 20.22
N PRO A 34 3.43 -9.17 21.37
CA PRO A 34 4.32 -9.89 22.28
C PRO A 34 4.91 -11.20 21.73
N GLY A 35 4.24 -11.80 20.73
CA GLY A 35 4.66 -13.06 20.11
C GLY A 35 5.31 -12.93 18.75
N MET A 36 5.38 -11.71 18.19
CA MET A 36 5.89 -11.47 16.85
C MET A 36 7.38 -11.18 16.82
N THR A 37 8.04 -11.57 15.72
CA THR A 37 9.42 -11.16 15.45
C THR A 37 9.46 -9.69 15.01
N GLU A 38 10.58 -9.01 15.28
CA GLU A 38 10.81 -7.62 14.87
C GLU A 38 10.53 -7.40 13.36
N GLN A 39 10.95 -8.35 12.54
CA GLN A 39 10.73 -8.30 11.08
C GLN A 39 9.25 -8.37 10.71
N THR A 40 8.46 -9.17 11.41
CA THR A 40 7.00 -9.25 11.19
C THR A 40 6.31 -7.96 11.58
N ILE A 41 6.69 -7.38 12.73
CA ILE A 41 6.16 -6.08 13.18
C ILE A 41 6.48 -4.98 12.14
N MET A 42 7.71 -4.95 11.64
CA MET A 42 8.13 -3.98 10.63
C MET A 42 7.29 -4.11 9.34
N LEU A 43 7.02 -5.32 8.87
CA LEU A 43 6.18 -5.56 7.68
C LEU A 43 4.73 -5.15 7.90
N LEU A 44 4.17 -5.38 9.10
CA LEU A 44 2.80 -4.95 9.44
C LEU A 44 2.69 -3.44 9.54
N VAL A 45 3.65 -2.78 10.19
CA VAL A 45 3.70 -1.30 10.26
C VAL A 45 3.83 -0.70 8.85
N LEU A 46 4.65 -1.30 7.99
CA LEU A 46 4.78 -0.88 6.60
C LEU A 46 3.45 -1.02 5.83
N GLY A 47 2.69 -2.09 6.10
CA GLY A 47 1.33 -2.28 5.57
C GLY A 47 0.35 -1.22 6.06
N LEU A 48 0.42 -0.82 7.32
CA LEU A 48 -0.40 0.28 7.86
C LEU A 48 -0.07 1.62 7.21
N ILE A 49 1.21 1.92 6.98
CA ILE A 49 1.65 3.13 6.27
C ILE A 49 1.11 3.13 4.84
N ASP A 50 1.12 1.99 4.16
CA ASP A 50 0.58 1.85 2.80
C ASP A 50 -0.92 2.18 2.75
N VAL A 51 -1.71 1.67 3.69
CA VAL A 51 -3.15 1.99 3.81
C VAL A 51 -3.37 3.49 4.00
N VAL A 52 -2.57 4.16 4.83
CA VAL A 52 -2.65 5.62 5.05
C VAL A 52 -2.30 6.40 3.78
N MET A 53 -1.26 5.96 3.05
CA MET A 53 -0.85 6.61 1.79
C MET A 53 -1.93 6.49 0.72
N ILE A 54 -2.52 5.31 0.55
CA ILE A 54 -3.64 5.09 -0.38
C ILE A 54 -4.86 5.91 0.04
N SER A 55 -5.16 5.96 1.33
CA SER A 55 -6.26 6.76 1.89
C SER A 55 -6.09 8.26 1.59
N ASN A 56 -4.90 8.80 1.79
CA ASN A 56 -4.58 10.20 1.45
C ASN A 56 -4.70 10.47 -0.06
N LEU A 57 -4.25 9.53 -0.89
CA LEU A 57 -4.43 9.61 -2.34
C LEU A 57 -5.91 9.67 -2.71
N LEU A 58 -6.73 8.81 -2.09
CA LEU A 58 -8.16 8.71 -2.35
C LEU A 58 -8.88 10.00 -1.98
N VAL A 59 -8.60 10.59 -0.81
CA VAL A 59 -9.15 11.89 -0.38
C VAL A 59 -8.77 12.98 -1.37
N MET A 60 -7.51 13.01 -1.81
CA MET A 60 -7.04 14.00 -2.78
C MET A 60 -7.77 13.86 -4.13
N VAL A 61 -8.02 12.63 -4.60
CA VAL A 61 -8.78 12.36 -5.83
C VAL A 61 -10.24 12.76 -5.69
N ILE A 62 -10.87 12.46 -4.54
CA ILE A 62 -12.27 12.81 -4.28
C ILE A 62 -12.44 14.32 -4.28
N VAL A 63 -11.72 15.04 -3.43
CA VAL A 63 -11.87 16.47 -3.24
C VAL A 63 -11.37 17.24 -4.47
N GLY A 64 -10.16 16.97 -4.92
CA GLY A 64 -9.56 17.68 -6.06
C GLY A 64 -10.26 17.36 -7.38
N GLY A 65 -10.71 16.14 -7.58
CA GLY A 65 -11.47 15.73 -8.76
C GLY A 65 -12.87 16.36 -8.77
N TYR A 66 -13.55 16.35 -7.63
CA TYR A 66 -14.87 16.98 -7.52
C TYR A 66 -14.79 18.48 -7.84
N GLU A 67 -13.84 19.20 -7.25
CA GLU A 67 -13.67 20.64 -7.47
C GLU A 67 -13.29 20.99 -8.91
N THR A 68 -12.45 20.15 -9.53
CA THR A 68 -11.99 20.39 -10.90
C THR A 68 -13.05 20.06 -11.96
N PHE A 69 -13.80 18.95 -11.79
CA PHE A 69 -14.66 18.40 -12.84
C PHE A 69 -16.16 18.59 -12.61
N VAL A 70 -16.60 18.72 -11.35
CA VAL A 70 -18.04 18.79 -11.03
C VAL A 70 -18.48 20.21 -10.69
N SER A 71 -17.92 20.82 -9.66
CA SER A 71 -18.32 22.16 -9.21
C SER A 71 -17.27 22.76 -8.30
N ARG A 72 -17.07 24.06 -8.39
CA ARG A 72 -16.26 24.78 -7.39
C ARG A 72 -17.02 24.81 -6.08
N LEU A 73 -16.39 24.35 -5.00
CA LEU A 73 -16.99 24.27 -3.67
C LEU A 73 -17.27 25.63 -3.03
N GLY A 74 -16.78 26.73 -3.62
CA GLY A 74 -17.07 28.10 -3.16
C GLY A 74 -16.60 28.41 -1.73
N LEU A 75 -15.66 27.64 -1.22
CA LEU A 75 -15.11 27.74 0.15
C LEU A 75 -14.12 28.91 0.34
N GLN A 76 -14.03 29.82 -0.63
CA GLN A 76 -13.11 30.96 -0.55
C GLN A 76 -13.43 31.83 0.66
N GLY A 77 -12.49 31.86 1.63
CA GLY A 77 -12.62 32.67 2.84
C GLY A 77 -13.26 31.96 4.04
N HIS A 78 -13.56 30.67 3.97
CA HIS A 78 -14.06 29.91 5.11
C HIS A 78 -12.88 29.52 6.06
N PRO A 79 -13.03 29.66 7.40
CA PRO A 79 -11.95 29.36 8.35
C PRO A 79 -11.47 27.90 8.34
N ASP A 80 -12.31 26.96 7.87
CA ASP A 80 -11.98 25.53 7.76
C ASP A 80 -11.44 25.15 6.37
N GLN A 81 -11.14 26.13 5.50
CA GLN A 81 -10.57 25.85 4.19
C GLN A 81 -9.12 25.37 4.34
N PRO A 82 -8.80 24.12 3.96
CA PRO A 82 -7.40 23.68 3.92
C PRO A 82 -6.61 24.56 2.92
N GLU A 83 -5.45 25.05 3.31
CA GLU A 83 -4.62 25.92 2.46
C GLU A 83 -4.31 25.30 1.08
N TRP A 84 -4.19 23.97 1.02
CA TRP A 84 -3.94 23.25 -0.23
C TRP A 84 -5.13 23.29 -1.20
N LEU A 85 -6.35 23.55 -0.72
CA LEU A 85 -7.57 23.61 -1.53
C LEU A 85 -7.70 24.95 -2.25
N SER A 86 -7.17 26.04 -1.70
CA SER A 86 -7.23 27.38 -2.29
C SER A 86 -6.45 27.52 -3.62
N HIS A 87 -5.51 26.60 -3.86
CA HIS A 87 -4.62 26.59 -5.02
C HIS A 87 -4.77 25.32 -5.88
N VAL A 88 -5.93 24.64 -5.84
CA VAL A 88 -6.16 23.44 -6.67
C VAL A 88 -6.29 23.86 -8.13
N ASN A 89 -5.15 23.96 -8.79
CA ASN A 89 -5.06 23.97 -10.24
C ASN A 89 -4.83 22.53 -10.72
N ALA A 90 -5.38 22.17 -11.87
CA ALA A 90 -5.20 20.83 -12.45
C ALA A 90 -3.72 20.40 -12.52
N SER A 91 -2.82 21.35 -12.70
CA SER A 91 -1.36 21.13 -12.71
C SER A 91 -0.84 20.70 -11.33
N VAL A 92 -1.25 21.39 -10.26
CA VAL A 92 -0.82 21.06 -8.87
C VAL A 92 -1.37 19.69 -8.45
N LEU A 93 -2.61 19.37 -8.85
CA LEU A 93 -3.21 18.06 -8.57
C LEU A 93 -2.41 16.94 -9.25
N LYS A 94 -2.01 17.10 -10.51
CA LYS A 94 -1.19 16.13 -11.24
C LYS A 94 0.14 15.82 -10.51
N VAL A 95 0.84 16.87 -10.08
CA VAL A 95 2.13 16.71 -9.37
C VAL A 95 1.94 16.02 -8.03
N LYS A 96 0.95 16.41 -7.23
CA LYS A 96 0.66 15.77 -5.94
C LYS A 96 0.27 14.31 -6.11
N LEU A 97 -0.53 13.99 -7.13
CA LEU A 97 -0.92 12.63 -7.47
C LEU A 97 0.29 11.78 -7.86
N ALA A 98 1.17 12.31 -8.69
CA ALA A 98 2.40 11.65 -9.10
C ALA A 98 3.32 11.37 -7.89
N MET A 99 3.49 12.32 -6.97
CA MET A 99 4.25 12.15 -5.74
C MET A 99 3.67 11.05 -4.84
N ALA A 100 2.33 10.99 -4.70
CA ALA A 100 1.67 9.95 -3.92
C ALA A 100 1.88 8.55 -4.54
N ILE A 101 1.80 8.42 -5.85
CA ILE A 101 2.05 7.14 -6.57
C ILE A 101 3.50 6.69 -6.38
N ILE A 102 4.48 7.60 -6.45
CA ILE A 102 5.87 7.28 -6.17
C ILE A 102 6.03 6.81 -4.73
N GLY A 103 5.42 7.49 -3.76
CA GLY A 103 5.47 7.12 -2.35
C GLY A 103 4.95 5.69 -2.11
N ILE A 104 3.79 5.35 -2.66
CA ILE A 104 3.21 4.01 -2.59
C ILE A 104 4.14 2.99 -3.24
N SER A 105 4.64 3.27 -4.45
CA SER A 105 5.57 2.37 -5.14
C SER A 105 6.88 2.15 -4.36
N SER A 106 7.40 3.18 -3.69
CA SER A 106 8.59 3.08 -2.83
C SER A 106 8.38 2.16 -1.64
N ILE A 107 7.21 2.25 -0.98
CA ILE A 107 6.86 1.38 0.15
C ILE A 107 6.72 -0.07 -0.29
N HIS A 108 6.05 -0.32 -1.42
CA HIS A 108 5.95 -1.66 -1.99
C HIS A 108 7.32 -2.23 -2.35
N LEU A 109 8.20 -1.42 -2.95
CA LEU A 109 9.55 -1.83 -3.29
C LEU A 109 10.35 -2.17 -2.03
N LEU A 110 10.28 -1.34 -0.97
CA LEU A 110 10.93 -1.61 0.30
C LEU A 110 10.44 -2.93 0.93
N LYS A 111 9.12 -3.15 0.93
CA LYS A 111 8.54 -4.42 1.39
C LYS A 111 9.11 -5.61 0.62
N THR A 112 9.18 -5.51 -0.70
CA THR A 112 9.74 -6.55 -1.56
C THR A 112 11.22 -6.79 -1.27
N PHE A 113 12.01 -5.76 -0.99
CA PHE A 113 13.43 -5.92 -0.61
C PHE A 113 13.60 -6.61 0.74
N ILE A 114 12.78 -6.28 1.72
CA ILE A 114 12.80 -6.96 3.02
C ILE A 114 12.45 -8.44 2.87
N GLU A 115 11.44 -8.75 2.06
CA GLU A 115 11.06 -10.12 1.74
C GLU A 115 12.14 -10.84 0.91
N ALA A 116 12.80 -10.14 -0.01
CA ALA A 116 13.89 -10.67 -0.83
C ALA A 116 15.13 -11.01 0.01
N GLY A 117 15.39 -10.31 1.10
CA GLY A 117 16.44 -10.66 2.05
C GLY A 117 16.28 -12.06 2.67
N THR A 118 15.09 -12.64 2.59
CA THR A 118 14.82 -14.03 3.00
C THR A 118 14.91 -15.05 1.87
N MET A 119 15.16 -14.63 0.63
CA MET A 119 15.25 -15.52 -0.55
C MET A 119 16.49 -16.42 -0.52
N ASP A 120 17.56 -15.99 0.15
CA ASP A 120 18.83 -16.76 0.28
C ASP A 120 18.70 -17.98 1.22
N SER A 121 17.52 -18.15 1.85
CA SER A 121 17.22 -19.26 2.76
C SER A 121 16.82 -20.56 2.06
N GLY A 122 16.85 -20.63 0.72
CA GLY A 122 16.52 -21.85 -0.04
C GLY A 122 15.04 -22.23 -0.01
N LEU A 123 14.17 -21.33 0.38
CA LEU A 123 12.72 -21.58 0.44
C LEU A 123 12.11 -21.72 -0.96
N PRO A 124 11.24 -22.71 -1.21
CA PRO A 124 10.55 -22.86 -2.48
C PRO A 124 9.57 -21.71 -2.73
N LEU A 125 9.27 -21.43 -3.99
CA LEU A 125 8.27 -20.45 -4.40
C LEU A 125 6.87 -20.89 -3.99
N CYS A 126 6.10 -19.98 -3.39
CA CYS A 126 4.71 -20.24 -3.05
C CYS A 126 3.89 -20.57 -4.30
N GLY A 127 3.10 -21.64 -4.23
CA GLY A 127 2.30 -22.16 -5.34
C GLY A 127 2.99 -23.25 -6.17
N THR A 128 4.22 -23.64 -5.86
CA THR A 128 4.88 -24.80 -6.46
C THR A 128 4.56 -26.07 -5.68
N THR A 129 4.74 -27.23 -6.33
CA THR A 129 4.60 -28.55 -5.68
C THR A 129 5.59 -28.73 -4.54
N GLU A 130 6.77 -28.16 -4.65
CA GLU A 130 7.80 -28.14 -3.61
C GLU A 130 7.34 -27.36 -2.37
N ALA A 131 6.63 -26.25 -2.56
CA ALA A 131 6.06 -25.50 -1.45
C ALA A 131 4.94 -26.26 -0.73
N LEU A 132 4.15 -27.07 -1.46
CA LEU A 132 3.13 -27.94 -0.86
C LEU A 132 3.75 -29.03 -0.01
N ILE A 133 4.83 -29.63 -0.48
CA ILE A 133 5.58 -30.66 0.28
C ILE A 133 6.18 -30.04 1.55
N ALA A 134 6.83 -28.89 1.43
CA ALA A 134 7.38 -28.16 2.57
C ALA A 134 6.30 -27.75 3.59
N ALA A 135 5.09 -27.40 3.11
CA ALA A 135 3.96 -27.10 3.99
C ALA A 135 3.45 -28.33 4.74
N GLN A 136 3.42 -29.49 4.11
CA GLN A 136 3.06 -30.76 4.76
C GLN A 136 4.09 -31.17 5.82
N GLU A 137 5.38 -31.05 5.51
CA GLU A 137 6.47 -31.33 6.46
C GLU A 137 6.42 -30.39 7.66
N ALA A 138 6.19 -29.09 7.44
CA ALA A 138 6.05 -28.11 8.50
C ALA A 138 4.81 -28.35 9.37
N ALA A 139 3.69 -28.75 8.78
CA ALA A 139 2.49 -29.14 9.53
C ALA A 139 2.72 -30.39 10.39
N ALA A 140 3.40 -31.39 9.86
CA ALA A 140 3.79 -32.59 10.62
C ALA A 140 4.75 -32.26 11.78
N PHE A 141 5.69 -31.32 11.53
CA PHE A 141 6.64 -30.88 12.57
C PHE A 141 5.93 -30.10 13.69
N THR A 142 4.96 -29.22 13.38
CA THR A 142 4.20 -28.49 14.40
C THR A 142 3.30 -29.39 15.21
N LEU A 143 2.73 -30.45 14.62
CA LEU A 143 1.95 -31.46 15.32
C LEU A 143 2.82 -32.28 16.29
N ALA A 144 4.07 -32.56 15.93
CA ALA A 144 5.03 -33.29 16.76
C ALA A 144 5.64 -32.41 17.88
N ASN A 145 5.64 -31.07 17.71
CA ASN A 145 6.24 -30.11 18.63
C ASN A 145 5.28 -28.98 18.97
N PRO A 146 4.25 -29.20 19.80
CA PRO A 146 3.30 -28.17 20.18
C PRO A 146 4.01 -27.06 20.98
N GLY A 147 4.07 -25.88 20.38
CA GLY A 147 4.75 -24.67 20.90
C GLY A 147 5.82 -24.07 19.97
N LEU A 148 6.21 -24.81 18.93
CA LEU A 148 7.05 -24.28 17.85
C LEU A 148 6.19 -23.94 16.63
N VAL A 149 6.10 -22.67 16.28
CA VAL A 149 5.41 -22.23 15.05
C VAL A 149 6.40 -22.28 13.89
N ALA A 150 6.06 -23.03 12.84
CA ALA A 150 6.84 -23.03 11.62
C ALA A 150 6.87 -21.61 11.02
N THR A 151 8.06 -21.04 10.93
CA THR A 151 8.33 -19.80 10.24
C THR A 151 8.09 -19.98 8.73
N LYS A 152 8.02 -18.90 7.98
CA LYS A 152 7.76 -18.79 6.54
C LYS A 152 8.22 -20.03 5.73
N ILE A 153 7.27 -20.74 5.12
CA ILE A 153 7.46 -22.03 4.45
C ILE A 153 7.82 -21.86 2.96
N CYS A 154 7.45 -20.70 2.37
CA CYS A 154 7.70 -20.42 0.97
C CYS A 154 8.00 -18.93 0.74
N SER A 155 8.67 -18.61 -0.38
CA SER A 155 8.92 -17.23 -0.81
C SER A 155 7.83 -16.78 -1.77
N SER A 156 7.26 -15.59 -1.55
CA SER A 156 6.28 -14.97 -2.44
C SER A 156 6.92 -14.19 -3.59
N THR A 157 8.23 -13.92 -3.50
CA THR A 157 8.96 -13.07 -4.44
C THR A 157 10.05 -13.86 -5.18
N THR A 158 10.24 -13.54 -6.46
CA THR A 158 11.34 -14.06 -7.28
C THR A 158 12.36 -12.98 -7.55
N SER A 159 13.62 -13.34 -7.84
CA SER A 159 14.65 -12.39 -8.27
C SER A 159 14.22 -11.59 -9.50
N THR A 160 13.57 -12.25 -10.46
CA THR A 160 12.98 -11.60 -11.64
C THR A 160 11.87 -10.62 -11.25
N GLY A 161 11.02 -10.95 -10.28
CA GLY A 161 9.97 -10.07 -9.77
C GLY A 161 10.53 -8.80 -9.14
N VAL A 162 11.59 -8.90 -8.35
CA VAL A 162 12.29 -7.75 -7.75
C VAL A 162 12.86 -6.82 -8.81
N ILE A 163 13.50 -7.38 -9.85
CA ILE A 163 14.05 -6.60 -10.97
C ILE A 163 12.95 -5.83 -11.70
N TRP A 164 11.85 -6.50 -12.05
CA TRP A 164 10.72 -5.84 -12.72
C TRP A 164 10.10 -4.74 -11.87
N GLN A 165 9.96 -4.96 -10.59
CA GLN A 165 9.40 -3.98 -9.66
C GLN A 165 10.30 -2.75 -9.52
N THR A 166 11.63 -2.95 -9.52
CA THR A 166 12.61 -1.84 -9.53
C THR A 166 12.54 -1.05 -10.84
N ILE A 167 12.39 -1.72 -11.98
CA ILE A 167 12.24 -1.07 -13.28
C ILE A 167 10.97 -0.22 -13.33
N ILE A 168 9.84 -0.77 -12.86
CA ILE A 168 8.55 -0.06 -12.80
C ILE A 168 8.66 1.17 -11.90
N HIS A 169 9.28 1.04 -10.72
CA HIS A 169 9.49 2.16 -9.80
C HIS A 169 10.33 3.28 -10.43
N THR A 170 11.41 2.92 -11.10
CA THR A 170 12.27 3.87 -11.83
C THR A 170 11.47 4.58 -12.94
N ALA A 171 10.63 3.86 -13.67
CA ALA A 171 9.76 4.43 -14.70
C ALA A 171 8.75 5.44 -14.09
N PHE A 172 8.19 5.16 -12.92
CA PHE A 172 7.31 6.11 -12.21
C PHE A 172 8.05 7.38 -11.80
N ILE A 173 9.27 7.28 -11.27
CA ILE A 173 10.09 8.44 -10.91
C ILE A 173 10.35 9.31 -12.15
N LEU A 174 10.79 8.72 -13.26
CA LEU A 174 11.04 9.44 -14.50
C LEU A 174 9.78 10.10 -15.06
N SER A 175 8.64 9.39 -15.02
CA SER A 175 7.34 9.93 -15.43
C SER A 175 6.93 11.13 -14.58
N ALA A 176 7.12 11.06 -13.26
CA ALA A 176 6.78 12.16 -12.35
C ALA A 176 7.67 13.39 -12.56
N ILE A 177 8.97 13.19 -12.81
CA ILE A 177 9.88 14.29 -13.20
C ILE A 177 9.40 14.94 -14.50
N GLY A 178 9.01 14.13 -15.50
CA GLY A 178 8.44 14.63 -16.74
C GLY A 178 7.16 15.45 -16.54
N ILE A 179 6.25 15.01 -15.65
CA ILE A 179 5.03 15.73 -15.30
C ILE A 179 5.33 17.03 -14.56
N ALA A 180 6.34 17.03 -13.69
CA ALA A 180 6.72 18.22 -12.93
C ALA A 180 7.40 19.29 -13.81
N TRP A 181 8.00 18.88 -14.92
CA TRP A 181 8.68 19.78 -15.87
C TRP A 181 7.71 20.50 -16.81
N THR A 182 6.52 19.93 -17.08
CA THR A 182 5.48 20.48 -17.97
C THR A 182 4.48 21.34 -17.21
#